data_df4f094b2cf41bc371a85d2032c7a8ad
#
_entry.id   df4f094b2cf41bc371a85d2032c7a8ad
#
_cell.length_a   1.000
_cell.length_b   1.000
_cell.length_c   1.000
_cell.angle_alpha   90.00
_cell.angle_beta   90.00
_cell.angle_gamma   90.00
#
_symmetry.space_group_name_H-M   'P 1'
#
loop_
_entity.id
_entity.type
_entity.pdbx_description
1 polymer ?
#
loop_
_entity_poly.entity_id
_entity_poly.type
_entity_poly.pdbx_seq_one_letter_code
_entity_poly.pdbx_strand_id
1 'polypeptide(L)'
;QHFTLTINGRNEERESPLRQAKTYCHSLMDKIRADRRLVSREPHHAGNPKIPIHEGVVFPNINKYEYLGKALDQVIDAERIFFWDDLHPQSDISRDSSGQTFLKALQQKYSAAFHFNLTPDELNHLRQLIFPVVRIELPDRNPSAQHEKQQSRIKMLDHNQEAIARKIDGGHRIITGPSGSGKTLVLVHRAALLMQQN
;
A
#
# COMPACT_ATOMS: atom_id res chain seq x y z
N GLN A 1 17.94 14.36 -12.04
CA GLN A 1 17.58 15.58 -11.33
C GLN A 1 17.69 15.33 -9.84
N HIS A 2 18.45 16.17 -9.13
CA HIS A 2 18.63 16.14 -7.69
C HIS A 2 17.99 17.40 -7.09
N PHE A 3 17.51 17.29 -5.87
CA PHE A 3 16.97 18.37 -5.08
C PHE A 3 17.87 18.64 -3.91
N THR A 4 18.11 19.90 -3.62
CA THR A 4 18.77 20.29 -2.39
C THR A 4 17.71 20.62 -1.34
N LEU A 5 17.70 19.85 -0.26
CA LEU A 5 16.84 20.09 0.89
C LEU A 5 17.67 20.68 2.02
N THR A 6 17.18 21.75 2.63
CA THR A 6 17.79 22.29 3.86
C THR A 6 17.11 21.66 5.07
N ILE A 7 17.79 20.74 5.74
CA ILE A 7 17.30 20.07 6.94
C ILE A 7 18.19 20.48 8.10
N ASN A 8 17.61 21.09 9.14
CA ASN A 8 18.35 21.59 10.31
C ASN A 8 19.55 22.50 9.95
N GLY A 9 19.39 23.34 8.94
CA GLY A 9 20.44 24.25 8.46
C GLY A 9 21.55 23.60 7.63
N ARG A 10 21.43 22.32 7.29
CA ARG A 10 22.36 21.62 6.39
C ARG A 10 21.69 21.35 5.05
N ASN A 11 22.41 21.61 3.97
CA ASN A 11 21.96 21.27 2.63
C ASN A 11 22.27 19.82 2.34
N GLU A 12 21.25 19.03 2.07
CA GLU A 12 21.36 17.63 1.65
C GLU A 12 20.84 17.49 0.22
N GLU A 13 21.62 16.87 -0.61
CA GLU A 13 21.20 16.53 -1.98
C GLU A 13 20.39 15.24 -1.95
N ARG A 14 19.20 15.29 -2.53
CA ARG A 14 18.28 14.16 -2.59
C ARG A 14 17.79 13.92 -4.01
N GLU A 15 17.50 12.68 -4.33
CA GLU A 15 16.89 12.33 -5.61
C GLU A 15 15.47 12.90 -5.72
N SER A 16 15.08 13.29 -6.94
CA SER A 16 13.72 13.76 -7.22
C SER A 16 12.65 12.78 -6.73
N PRO A 17 11.63 13.24 -5.96
CA PRO A 17 10.54 12.39 -5.51
C PRO A 17 9.79 11.70 -6.67
N LEU A 18 9.61 12.38 -7.81
CA LEU A 18 9.01 11.78 -9.00
C LEU A 18 9.89 10.68 -9.59
N ARG A 19 11.21 10.85 -9.58
CA ARG A 19 12.13 9.82 -10.04
C ARG A 19 12.09 8.59 -9.14
N GLN A 20 12.05 8.79 -7.83
CA GLN A 20 11.86 7.70 -6.87
C GLN A 20 10.52 6.98 -7.11
N ALA A 21 9.43 7.72 -7.25
CA ALA A 21 8.10 7.17 -7.54
C ALA A 21 8.11 6.36 -8.85
N LYS A 22 8.78 6.86 -9.90
CA LYS A 22 8.95 6.15 -11.16
C LYS A 22 9.74 4.86 -11.00
N THR A 23 10.80 4.87 -10.21
CA THR A 23 11.59 3.67 -9.90
C THR A 23 10.76 2.62 -9.18
N TYR A 24 9.94 3.04 -8.20
CA TYR A 24 9.01 2.14 -7.51
C TYR A 24 7.92 1.60 -8.43
N CYS A 25 7.38 2.43 -9.33
CA CYS A 25 6.42 2.03 -10.34
C CYS A 25 7.00 0.92 -11.23
N HIS A 26 8.22 1.11 -11.75
CA HIS A 26 8.89 0.10 -12.57
C HIS A 26 9.14 -1.19 -11.79
N SER A 27 9.63 -1.10 -10.56
CA SER A 27 9.86 -2.28 -9.70
C SER A 27 8.57 -3.05 -9.43
N LEU A 28 7.44 -2.35 -9.25
CA LEU A 28 6.13 -2.98 -9.10
C LEU A 28 5.67 -3.64 -10.41
N MET A 29 5.85 -2.95 -11.55
CA MET A 29 5.54 -3.51 -12.87
C MET A 29 6.32 -4.80 -13.14
N ASP A 30 7.59 -4.85 -12.78
CA ASP A 30 8.43 -6.05 -12.96
C ASP A 30 7.95 -7.20 -12.08
N LYS A 31 7.55 -6.92 -10.84
CA LYS A 31 6.92 -7.94 -9.97
C LYS A 31 5.61 -8.48 -10.55
N ILE A 32 4.77 -7.60 -11.09
CA ILE A 32 3.50 -8.00 -11.71
C ILE A 32 3.76 -8.80 -12.98
N ARG A 33 4.72 -8.41 -13.81
CA ARG A 33 5.11 -9.15 -15.02
C ARG A 33 5.63 -10.56 -14.73
N ALA A 34 6.28 -10.73 -13.59
CA ALA A 34 6.74 -12.04 -13.14
C ALA A 34 5.60 -12.97 -12.72
N ASP A 35 4.40 -12.44 -12.47
CA ASP A 35 3.24 -13.23 -12.05
C ASP A 35 2.26 -13.48 -13.20
N ARG A 36 2.20 -14.73 -13.65
CA ARG A 36 1.36 -15.16 -14.80
C ARG A 36 -0.15 -14.88 -14.61
N ARG A 37 -0.63 -14.66 -13.41
CA ARG A 37 -2.04 -14.36 -13.10
C ARG A 37 -2.39 -12.91 -13.36
N LEU A 38 -1.42 -12.02 -13.20
CA LEU A 38 -1.57 -10.56 -13.29
C LEU A 38 -1.17 -9.98 -14.65
N VAL A 39 -0.76 -10.82 -15.59
CA VAL A 39 -0.42 -10.39 -16.96
C VAL A 39 -1.47 -10.83 -17.96
N SER A 40 -1.62 -10.02 -19.02
CA SER A 40 -2.52 -10.32 -20.13
C SER A 40 -2.07 -11.55 -20.90
N ARG A 41 -3.05 -12.35 -21.33
CA ARG A 41 -2.86 -13.49 -22.25
C ARG A 41 -3.29 -13.16 -23.68
N GLU A 42 -3.84 -11.96 -23.90
CA GLU A 42 -4.25 -11.53 -25.24
C GLU A 42 -3.03 -11.40 -26.16
N PRO A 43 -3.09 -11.87 -27.41
CA PRO A 43 -1.93 -11.93 -28.31
C PRO A 43 -1.20 -10.60 -28.46
N HIS A 44 -1.94 -9.48 -28.56
CA HIS A 44 -1.37 -8.13 -28.73
C HIS A 44 -0.81 -7.51 -27.43
N HIS A 45 -1.15 -8.06 -26.28
CA HIS A 45 -0.81 -7.53 -24.94
C HIS A 45 -0.17 -8.60 -24.04
N ALA A 46 0.20 -9.74 -24.61
CA ALA A 46 0.77 -10.85 -23.86
C ALA A 46 1.98 -10.41 -23.01
N GLY A 47 1.96 -10.75 -21.72
CA GLY A 47 3.02 -10.39 -20.78
C GLY A 47 2.95 -8.98 -20.20
N ASN A 48 2.06 -8.11 -20.70
CA ASN A 48 1.83 -6.82 -20.09
C ASN A 48 0.93 -6.94 -18.84
N PRO A 49 1.12 -6.08 -17.81
CA PRO A 49 0.21 -6.03 -16.67
C PRO A 49 -1.24 -5.84 -17.10
N LYS A 50 -2.17 -6.57 -16.46
CA LYS A 50 -3.62 -6.42 -16.69
C LYS A 50 -4.17 -5.09 -16.20
N ILE A 51 -3.42 -4.36 -15.40
CA ILE A 51 -3.81 -3.09 -14.77
C ILE A 51 -2.87 -1.98 -15.20
N PRO A 52 -3.37 -0.75 -15.43
CA PRO A 52 -2.54 0.42 -15.58
C PRO A 52 -1.92 0.78 -14.23
N ILE A 53 -0.67 1.18 -14.24
CA ILE A 53 0.07 1.61 -13.05
C ILE A 53 0.64 2.98 -13.33
N HIS A 54 0.40 3.92 -12.42
CA HIS A 54 0.89 5.28 -12.50
C HIS A 54 1.67 5.65 -11.25
N GLU A 55 2.69 6.46 -11.41
CA GLU A 55 3.43 7.07 -10.32
C GLU A 55 2.85 8.43 -9.96
N GLY A 56 2.90 8.77 -8.68
CA GLY A 56 2.52 10.07 -8.16
C GLY A 56 3.24 10.40 -6.86
N VAL A 57 3.20 11.67 -6.48
CA VAL A 57 3.86 12.17 -5.28
C VAL A 57 2.89 13.00 -4.46
N VAL A 58 3.03 12.92 -3.15
CA VAL A 58 2.33 13.79 -2.21
C VAL A 58 3.34 14.73 -1.57
N PHE A 59 3.04 16.03 -1.61
CA PHE A 59 3.77 17.07 -0.87
C PHE A 59 2.92 17.54 0.32
N PRO A 60 3.01 16.90 1.49
CA PRO A 60 2.12 17.19 2.60
C PRO A 60 2.39 18.54 3.27
N ASN A 61 3.54 19.15 3.03
CA ASN A 61 4.00 20.39 3.65
C ASN A 61 4.29 21.50 2.64
N ILE A 62 3.94 21.32 1.36
CA ILE A 62 4.13 22.32 0.31
C ILE A 62 2.76 22.60 -0.30
N ASN A 63 2.34 23.85 -0.27
CA ASN A 63 1.14 24.30 -0.96
C ASN A 63 1.44 24.71 -2.41
N LYS A 64 0.38 24.91 -3.21
CA LYS A 64 0.51 25.27 -4.64
C LYS A 64 1.21 26.63 -4.82
N TYR A 65 0.99 27.57 -3.91
CA TYR A 65 1.63 28.89 -3.96
C TYR A 65 3.15 28.78 -3.74
N GLU A 66 3.57 28.02 -2.74
CA GLU A 66 5.00 27.79 -2.47
C GLU A 66 5.68 27.01 -3.59
N TYR A 67 4.96 26.04 -4.18
CA TYR A 67 5.45 25.27 -5.33
C TYR A 67 5.76 26.18 -6.52
N LEU A 68 4.85 27.11 -6.87
CA LEU A 68 5.07 28.08 -7.93
C LEU A 68 6.11 29.15 -7.53
N GLY A 69 6.05 29.66 -6.31
CA GLY A 69 6.97 30.67 -5.81
C GLY A 69 8.43 30.22 -5.76
N LYS A 70 8.66 28.91 -5.65
CA LYS A 70 10.01 28.30 -5.70
C LYS A 70 10.40 27.79 -7.09
N ALA A 71 9.61 28.11 -8.11
CA ALA A 71 9.80 27.67 -9.50
C ALA A 71 9.97 26.13 -9.63
N LEU A 72 9.30 25.35 -8.75
CA LEU A 72 9.34 23.89 -8.79
C LEU A 72 8.57 23.34 -10.00
N ASP A 73 7.64 24.12 -10.56
CA ASP A 73 6.90 23.82 -11.79
C ASP A 73 7.80 23.67 -13.02
N GLN A 74 8.99 24.24 -13.01
CA GLN A 74 9.97 24.10 -14.07
C GLN A 74 10.67 22.73 -14.05
N VAL A 75 10.58 22.00 -12.94
CA VAL A 75 11.36 20.77 -12.71
C VAL A 75 10.47 19.58 -12.42
N ILE A 76 9.29 19.82 -11.86
CA ILE A 76 8.35 18.78 -11.43
C ILE A 76 6.97 19.11 -11.99
N ASP A 77 6.37 18.17 -12.69
CA ASP A 77 5.02 18.32 -13.21
C ASP A 77 3.96 18.23 -12.09
N ALA A 78 3.13 19.28 -11.96
CA ALA A 78 2.07 19.37 -10.97
C ALA A 78 0.93 18.36 -11.20
N GLU A 79 0.75 17.86 -12.43
CA GLU A 79 -0.33 16.93 -12.76
C GLU A 79 -0.26 15.64 -11.93
N ARG A 80 0.94 15.25 -11.52
CA ARG A 80 1.20 14.02 -10.74
C ARG A 80 1.42 14.25 -9.25
N ILE A 81 1.05 15.42 -8.75
CA ILE A 81 1.29 15.80 -7.36
C ILE A 81 -0.03 16.11 -6.65
N PHE A 82 -0.16 15.60 -5.42
CA PHE A 82 -1.10 16.11 -4.44
C PHE A 82 -0.33 17.03 -3.48
N PHE A 83 -0.85 18.25 -3.31
CA PHE A 83 -0.27 19.26 -2.43
C PHE A 83 -0.95 19.28 -1.07
N TRP A 84 -0.39 20.05 -0.14
CA TRP A 84 -1.02 20.32 1.15
C TRP A 84 -2.45 20.86 0.98
N ASP A 85 -2.68 21.77 0.02
CA ASP A 85 -4.01 22.33 -0.27
C ASP A 85 -5.06 21.26 -0.59
N ASP A 86 -4.64 20.18 -1.26
CA ASP A 86 -5.54 19.09 -1.66
C ASP A 86 -5.90 18.18 -0.47
N LEU A 87 -5.02 18.06 0.55
CA LEU A 87 -5.09 17.03 1.58
C LEU A 87 -5.23 17.56 3.02
N HIS A 88 -5.18 18.89 3.25
CA HIS A 88 -5.31 19.42 4.61
C HIS A 88 -6.74 19.17 5.17
N PRO A 89 -6.94 19.19 6.49
CA PRO A 89 -8.22 18.82 7.11
C PRO A 89 -9.45 19.60 6.63
N GLN A 90 -9.26 20.81 6.08
CA GLN A 90 -10.34 21.65 5.56
C GLN A 90 -10.58 21.49 4.06
N SER A 91 -9.79 20.66 3.36
CA SER A 91 -9.97 20.40 1.93
C SER A 91 -11.23 19.55 1.68
N ASP A 92 -11.79 19.65 0.48
CA ASP A 92 -12.96 18.87 0.09
C ASP A 92 -12.69 17.37 0.15
N ILE A 93 -11.46 16.97 -0.20
CA ILE A 93 -11.02 15.56 -0.12
C ILE A 93 -11.07 15.05 1.31
N SER A 94 -10.55 15.83 2.26
CA SER A 94 -10.45 15.40 3.67
C SER A 94 -11.78 15.49 4.42
N ARG A 95 -12.68 16.37 4.00
CA ARG A 95 -14.04 16.50 4.57
C ARG A 95 -14.99 15.41 4.10
N ASP A 96 -14.74 14.84 2.95
CA ASP A 96 -15.59 13.78 2.41
C ASP A 96 -15.28 12.42 3.05
N SER A 97 -16.07 12.05 4.05
CA SER A 97 -15.97 10.77 4.74
C SER A 97 -16.29 9.55 3.85
N SER A 98 -16.94 9.77 2.69
CA SER A 98 -17.24 8.69 1.73
C SER A 98 -16.02 8.30 0.88
N GLY A 99 -15.02 9.18 0.78
CA GLY A 99 -13.84 9.00 -0.07
C GLY A 99 -14.08 9.19 -1.56
N GLN A 100 -15.31 9.54 -1.98
CA GLN A 100 -15.66 9.70 -3.40
C GLN A 100 -14.93 10.88 -4.03
N THR A 101 -14.77 11.97 -3.28
CA THR A 101 -14.04 13.17 -3.75
C THR A 101 -12.57 12.83 -4.01
N PHE A 102 -11.94 12.04 -3.12
CA PHE A 102 -10.56 11.57 -3.33
C PHE A 102 -10.45 10.64 -4.54
N LEU A 103 -11.40 9.71 -4.69
CA LEU A 103 -11.44 8.81 -5.84
C LEU A 103 -11.56 9.58 -7.16
N LYS A 104 -12.43 10.58 -7.23
CA LYS A 104 -12.56 11.45 -8.42
C LYS A 104 -11.26 12.20 -8.71
N ALA A 105 -10.61 12.76 -7.69
CA ALA A 105 -9.34 13.47 -7.83
C ALA A 105 -8.23 12.53 -8.35
N LEU A 106 -8.17 11.29 -7.85
CA LEU A 106 -7.26 10.25 -8.37
C LEU A 106 -7.55 9.93 -9.84
N GLN A 107 -8.82 9.73 -10.21
CA GLN A 107 -9.21 9.41 -11.59
C GLN A 107 -8.90 10.57 -12.55
N GLN A 108 -9.03 11.83 -12.10
CA GLN A 108 -8.67 12.99 -12.91
C GLN A 108 -7.16 13.11 -13.13
N LYS A 109 -6.36 12.87 -12.07
CA LYS A 109 -4.89 12.94 -12.17
C LYS A 109 -4.27 11.72 -12.88
N TYR A 110 -4.89 10.55 -12.71
CA TYR A 110 -4.38 9.27 -13.21
C TYR A 110 -5.46 8.54 -14.00
N SER A 111 -5.81 9.10 -15.17
CA SER A 111 -6.76 8.43 -16.05
C SER A 111 -6.22 7.08 -16.51
N ALA A 112 -7.05 6.04 -16.41
CA ALA A 112 -6.65 4.72 -16.89
C ALA A 112 -6.46 4.73 -18.41
N ALA A 113 -5.31 4.26 -18.87
CA ALA A 113 -4.97 4.20 -20.30
C ALA A 113 -5.83 3.16 -21.06
N PHE A 114 -6.43 2.21 -20.34
CA PHE A 114 -7.29 1.16 -20.87
C PHE A 114 -8.26 0.65 -19.81
N HIS A 115 -9.37 0.07 -20.26
CA HIS A 115 -10.32 -0.60 -19.37
C HIS A 115 -9.73 -1.93 -18.91
N PHE A 116 -9.83 -2.19 -17.63
CA PHE A 116 -9.36 -3.45 -17.03
C PHE A 116 -10.43 -3.99 -16.07
N ASN A 117 -10.43 -5.31 -15.95
CA ASN A 117 -11.26 -6.01 -14.99
C ASN A 117 -10.44 -7.12 -14.35
N LEU A 118 -10.41 -7.14 -13.03
CA LEU A 118 -9.76 -8.19 -12.26
C LEU A 118 -10.83 -9.03 -11.57
N THR A 119 -10.66 -10.33 -11.61
CA THR A 119 -11.44 -11.23 -10.76
C THR A 119 -11.15 -10.97 -9.28
N PRO A 120 -12.04 -11.36 -8.35
CA PRO A 120 -11.78 -11.23 -6.91
C PRO A 120 -10.46 -11.91 -6.48
N ASP A 121 -10.14 -13.05 -7.07
CA ASP A 121 -8.89 -13.78 -6.78
C ASP A 121 -7.66 -13.05 -7.28
N GLU A 122 -7.70 -12.48 -8.48
CA GLU A 122 -6.61 -11.64 -9.02
C GLU A 122 -6.42 -10.37 -8.19
N LEU A 123 -7.51 -9.73 -7.76
CA LEU A 123 -7.45 -8.57 -6.88
C LEU A 123 -6.82 -8.90 -5.52
N ASN A 124 -7.22 -10.01 -4.90
CA ASN A 124 -6.64 -10.47 -3.65
C ASN A 124 -5.16 -10.80 -3.82
N HIS A 125 -4.80 -11.43 -4.93
CA HIS A 125 -3.42 -11.74 -5.24
C HIS A 125 -2.57 -10.50 -5.48
N LEU A 126 -3.09 -9.50 -6.20
CA LEU A 126 -2.45 -8.21 -6.37
C LEU A 126 -2.23 -7.49 -5.03
N ARG A 127 -3.24 -7.52 -4.14
CA ARG A 127 -3.11 -6.97 -2.78
C ARG A 127 -1.98 -7.64 -1.99
N GLN A 128 -1.88 -8.96 -2.06
CA GLN A 128 -0.80 -9.73 -1.41
C GLN A 128 0.57 -9.39 -1.98
N LEU A 129 0.67 -9.09 -3.28
CA LEU A 129 1.91 -8.68 -3.93
C LEU A 129 2.38 -7.29 -3.48
N ILE A 130 1.44 -6.34 -3.34
CA ILE A 130 1.72 -4.95 -2.96
C ILE A 130 1.86 -4.81 -1.45
N PHE A 131 0.93 -5.41 -0.70
CA PHE A 131 0.85 -5.36 0.75
C PHE A 131 0.83 -6.80 1.30
N PRO A 132 2.00 -7.43 1.47
CA PRO A 132 2.07 -8.81 1.97
C PRO A 132 1.74 -8.89 3.47
N VAL A 133 0.67 -8.21 3.90
CA VAL A 133 0.26 -8.10 5.29
C VAL A 133 -1.17 -8.59 5.44
N VAL A 134 -1.39 -9.55 6.31
CA VAL A 134 -2.71 -10.07 6.65
C VAL A 134 -3.16 -9.47 7.98
N ARG A 135 -4.38 -8.93 7.99
CA ARG A 135 -5.03 -8.48 9.23
C ARG A 135 -5.81 -9.64 9.83
N ILE A 136 -5.56 -9.92 11.09
CA ILE A 136 -6.28 -10.94 11.86
C ILE A 136 -7.11 -10.22 12.92
N GLU A 137 -8.42 -10.35 12.81
CA GLU A 137 -9.33 -9.99 13.87
C GLU A 137 -9.36 -11.14 14.88
N LEU A 138 -8.92 -10.86 16.09
CA LEU A 138 -9.02 -11.85 17.16
C LEU A 138 -10.44 -11.79 17.73
N PRO A 139 -11.14 -12.93 17.85
CA PRO A 139 -12.45 -12.95 18.48
C PRO A 139 -12.34 -12.44 19.92
N ASP A 140 -13.28 -11.56 20.30
CA ASP A 140 -13.37 -11.03 21.66
C ASP A 140 -13.65 -12.14 22.65
N ARG A 141 -12.74 -12.32 23.59
CA ARG A 141 -12.89 -13.34 24.66
C ARG A 141 -13.87 -12.95 25.79
N ASN A 142 -14.40 -11.73 25.78
CA ASN A 142 -15.34 -11.26 26.81
C ASN A 142 -16.55 -10.57 26.23
N PRO A 143 -17.73 -11.18 26.26
CA PRO A 143 -18.97 -10.54 25.81
C PRO A 143 -19.49 -9.45 26.81
N SER A 144 -18.87 -9.27 27.97
CA SER A 144 -19.37 -8.37 29.01
C SER A 144 -18.73 -6.97 29.06
N ALA A 145 -17.76 -6.66 28.21
CA ALA A 145 -17.09 -5.36 28.20
C ALA A 145 -17.64 -4.48 27.05
N GLN A 146 -18.92 -4.09 27.16
CA GLN A 146 -19.58 -3.25 26.16
C GLN A 146 -19.21 -1.76 26.22
N HIS A 147 -18.20 -1.33 26.98
CA HIS A 147 -17.96 0.10 27.22
C HIS A 147 -16.56 0.65 26.92
N GLU A 148 -15.65 -0.14 26.47
CA GLU A 148 -14.46 0.43 25.85
C GLU A 148 -14.53 0.15 24.36
N LYS A 149 -14.76 1.20 23.55
CA LYS A 149 -14.57 1.16 22.09
C LYS A 149 -13.16 0.66 21.84
N GLN A 150 -13.11 -0.61 21.68
CA GLN A 150 -11.92 -1.38 21.46
C GLN A 150 -11.19 -0.87 20.25
N GLN A 151 -10.01 -0.43 20.46
CA GLN A 151 -8.97 -0.66 19.50
C GLN A 151 -8.95 -2.19 19.30
N SER A 152 -9.70 -2.66 18.30
CA SER A 152 -9.61 -4.03 17.85
C SER A 152 -8.13 -4.32 17.71
N ARG A 153 -7.61 -5.28 18.48
CA ARG A 153 -6.20 -5.64 18.44
C ARG A 153 -5.92 -6.35 17.13
N ILE A 154 -5.89 -5.56 16.06
CA ILE A 154 -5.54 -6.02 14.72
C ILE A 154 -4.05 -6.32 14.77
N LYS A 155 -3.71 -7.59 14.77
CA LYS A 155 -2.33 -8.02 14.56
C LYS A 155 -2.11 -8.21 13.08
N MET A 156 -1.05 -7.58 12.57
CA MET A 156 -0.65 -7.71 11.17
C MET A 156 0.37 -8.85 11.05
N LEU A 157 0.12 -9.75 10.13
CA LEU A 157 1.07 -10.78 9.71
C LEU A 157 1.58 -10.45 8.31
N ASP A 158 2.85 -10.69 8.09
CA ASP A 158 3.39 -10.82 6.76
C ASP A 158 2.81 -12.08 6.08
N HIS A 159 2.60 -12.02 4.77
CA HIS A 159 2.10 -13.15 3.97
C HIS A 159 2.93 -14.43 4.17
N ASN A 160 4.25 -14.30 4.33
CA ASN A 160 5.13 -15.43 4.64
C ASN A 160 4.83 -16.03 6.01
N GLN A 161 4.57 -15.20 7.02
CA GLN A 161 4.21 -15.66 8.38
C GLN A 161 2.86 -16.38 8.37
N GLU A 162 1.89 -15.89 7.61
CA GLU A 162 0.60 -16.56 7.41
C GLU A 162 0.79 -17.92 6.72
N ALA A 163 1.55 -17.96 5.63
CA ALA A 163 1.82 -19.19 4.90
C ALA A 163 2.51 -20.24 5.79
N ILE A 164 3.44 -19.82 6.65
CA ILE A 164 4.07 -20.70 7.64
C ILE A 164 3.01 -21.21 8.63
N ALA A 165 2.16 -20.32 9.20
CA ALA A 165 1.14 -20.71 10.16
C ALA A 165 0.13 -21.71 9.58
N ARG A 166 -0.24 -21.57 8.30
CA ARG A 166 -1.13 -22.51 7.58
C ARG A 166 -0.47 -23.84 7.29
N LYS A 167 0.85 -23.88 7.03
CA LYS A 167 1.63 -25.08 6.71
C LYS A 167 2.07 -25.89 7.94
N ILE A 168 1.87 -25.38 9.15
CA ILE A 168 2.19 -26.12 10.37
C ILE A 168 1.16 -27.25 10.54
N ASP A 169 1.57 -28.47 10.21
CA ASP A 169 0.78 -29.68 10.42
C ASP A 169 0.73 -30.06 11.91
N GLY A 170 -0.06 -31.10 12.26
CA GLY A 170 -0.12 -31.64 13.60
C GLY A 170 1.24 -32.11 14.16
N GLY A 171 1.37 -32.20 15.47
CA GLY A 171 2.59 -32.61 16.17
C GLY A 171 3.42 -31.46 16.73
N HIS A 172 4.54 -31.82 17.37
CA HIS A 172 5.45 -30.83 17.98
C HIS A 172 6.30 -30.14 16.91
N ARG A 173 6.29 -28.82 16.92
CA ARG A 173 7.07 -27.99 15.98
C ARG A 173 7.82 -26.90 16.74
N ILE A 174 9.01 -26.58 16.28
CA ILE A 174 9.83 -25.51 16.80
C ILE A 174 9.92 -24.42 15.76
N ILE A 175 9.51 -23.19 16.10
CA ILE A 175 9.63 -22.02 15.25
C ILE A 175 10.87 -21.24 15.70
N THR A 176 11.89 -21.16 14.85
CA THR A 176 13.12 -20.44 15.07
C THR A 176 13.18 -19.16 14.23
N GLY A 177 13.95 -18.19 14.66
CA GLY A 177 14.18 -16.95 13.94
C GLY A 177 14.72 -15.84 14.87
N PRO A 178 15.24 -14.73 14.31
CA PRO A 178 15.78 -13.63 15.07
C PRO A 178 14.71 -12.95 15.95
N SER A 179 15.15 -12.15 16.94
CA SER A 179 14.23 -11.36 17.77
C SER A 179 13.41 -10.42 16.90
N GLY A 180 12.13 -10.22 17.20
CA GLY A 180 11.24 -9.37 16.41
C GLY A 180 10.70 -9.98 15.11
N SER A 181 11.08 -11.18 14.72
CA SER A 181 10.65 -11.83 13.45
C SER A 181 9.18 -12.30 13.41
N GLY A 182 8.38 -11.98 14.42
CA GLY A 182 6.96 -12.32 14.43
C GLY A 182 6.61 -13.76 14.82
N LYS A 183 7.52 -14.53 15.41
CA LYS A 183 7.26 -15.93 15.84
C LYS A 183 5.99 -16.10 16.67
N THR A 184 5.78 -15.21 17.64
CA THR A 184 4.58 -15.21 18.48
C THR A 184 3.31 -14.95 17.67
N LEU A 185 3.37 -14.09 16.63
CA LEU A 185 2.24 -13.84 15.74
C LEU A 185 1.87 -15.07 14.93
N VAL A 186 2.86 -15.79 14.41
CA VAL A 186 2.64 -17.07 13.70
C VAL A 186 1.94 -18.09 14.60
N LEU A 187 2.37 -18.22 15.87
CA LEU A 187 1.74 -19.14 16.84
C LEU A 187 0.30 -18.72 17.18
N VAL A 188 0.06 -17.43 17.39
CA VAL A 188 -1.29 -16.90 17.68
C VAL A 188 -2.21 -17.15 16.49
N HIS A 189 -1.74 -16.91 15.27
CA HIS A 189 -2.52 -17.16 14.07
C HIS A 189 -2.83 -18.65 13.90
N ARG A 190 -1.86 -19.53 14.12
CA ARG A 190 -2.08 -20.98 14.08
C ARG A 190 -3.12 -21.43 15.12
N ALA A 191 -3.05 -20.90 16.34
CA ALA A 191 -4.07 -21.19 17.36
C ALA A 191 -5.47 -20.75 16.93
N ALA A 192 -5.59 -19.55 16.33
CA ALA A 192 -6.87 -19.06 15.81
C ALA A 192 -7.42 -19.96 14.68
N LEU A 193 -6.56 -20.40 13.75
CA LEU A 193 -6.96 -21.34 12.69
C LEU A 193 -7.47 -22.68 13.25
N LEU A 194 -6.80 -23.23 14.26
CA LEU A 194 -7.22 -24.48 14.91
C LEU A 194 -8.56 -24.34 15.65
N MET A 195 -8.83 -23.16 16.23
CA MET A 195 -10.12 -22.89 16.88
C MET A 195 -11.29 -22.76 15.90
N GLN A 196 -11.02 -22.42 14.64
CA GLN A 196 -12.04 -22.33 13.59
C GLN A 196 -12.34 -23.70 12.94
N GLN A 197 -11.46 -24.68 13.12
CA GLN A 197 -11.59 -26.02 12.55
C GLN A 197 -12.28 -27.03 13.48
N ASN A 198 -12.48 -26.66 14.74
CA ASN A 198 -13.23 -27.43 15.75
C ASN A 198 -14.57 -26.75 16.06
#